data_cd5767db68e0234b549280c95009ef28
#
_entry.id   cd5767db68e0234b549280c95009ef28
#
_cell.length_a   1.000
_cell.length_b   1.000
_cell.length_c   1.000
_cell.angle_alpha   90.00
_cell.angle_beta   90.00
_cell.angle_gamma   90.00
#
_symmetry.space_group_name_H-M   'P 1'
#
loop_
_entity.id
_entity.type
_entity.pdbx_description
1 polymer ?
#
loop_
_entity_poly.entity_id
_entity_poly.type
_entity_poly.pdbx_seq_one_letter_code
_entity_poly.pdbx_strand_id
1 'polypeptide(L)'
;MIEHPKMRDFFQKEGYGQLTLGAILYTFQKRYESYMTAGGMFPHEMGLLLGYPLDDVTGFIEQKGKNYLYAGYWKVYTNMGEKICLFQAFEAAKEALIQAVARGIRIEELVRGCVA
;
A
#
# COMPACT_ATOMS: atom_id res chain seq x y z
N MET A 1 4.28 3.44 -16.16
CA MET A 1 3.60 3.69 -14.89
C MET A 1 4.46 3.42 -13.67
N ILE A 2 5.09 2.26 -13.55
CA ILE A 2 6.04 2.02 -12.46
C ILE A 2 7.43 2.43 -12.94
N GLU A 3 7.93 3.52 -12.39
CA GLU A 3 9.21 4.09 -12.82
C GLU A 3 10.37 3.73 -11.88
N HIS A 4 10.05 3.41 -10.62
CA HIS A 4 11.07 3.07 -9.63
C HIS A 4 11.67 1.69 -9.94
N PRO A 5 13.00 1.59 -10.18
CA PRO A 5 13.60 0.33 -10.62
C PRO A 5 13.38 -0.85 -9.68
N LYS A 6 13.45 -0.62 -8.37
CA LYS A 6 13.25 -1.69 -7.39
C LYS A 6 11.82 -2.20 -7.40
N MET A 7 10.85 -1.33 -7.60
CA MET A 7 9.45 -1.73 -7.70
C MET A 7 9.19 -2.50 -8.99
N ARG A 8 9.80 -2.07 -10.10
CA ARG A 8 9.69 -2.80 -11.36
C ARG A 8 10.23 -4.21 -11.20
N ASP A 9 11.40 -4.35 -10.58
CA ASP A 9 11.99 -5.66 -10.33
C ASP A 9 11.07 -6.53 -9.47
N PHE A 10 10.50 -5.96 -8.42
CA PHE A 10 9.59 -6.68 -7.55
C PHE A 10 8.40 -7.24 -8.33
N PHE A 11 7.73 -6.40 -9.12
CA PHE A 11 6.58 -6.85 -9.89
C PHE A 11 6.97 -7.87 -10.96
N GLN A 12 8.12 -7.70 -11.59
CA GLN A 12 8.57 -8.68 -12.59
C GLN A 12 8.85 -10.04 -11.96
N LYS A 13 9.45 -10.08 -10.77
CA LYS A 13 9.67 -11.33 -10.04
C LYS A 13 8.38 -12.00 -9.64
N GLU A 14 7.34 -11.22 -9.38
CA GLU A 14 6.03 -11.75 -9.03
C GLU A 14 5.22 -12.21 -10.25
N GLY A 15 5.78 -12.10 -11.44
CA GLY A 15 5.14 -12.60 -12.66
C GLY A 15 4.39 -11.56 -13.46
N TYR A 16 4.58 -10.28 -13.18
CA TYR A 16 3.93 -9.21 -13.93
C TYR A 16 4.72 -8.91 -15.20
N GLY A 17 4.13 -9.20 -16.36
CA GLY A 17 4.81 -8.99 -17.64
C GLY A 17 4.84 -7.54 -18.08
N GLN A 18 3.69 -6.90 -18.14
CA GLN A 18 3.57 -5.49 -18.48
C GLN A 18 3.29 -4.67 -17.23
N LEU A 19 3.93 -3.48 -17.12
CA LEU A 19 3.82 -2.64 -15.95
C LEU A 19 2.98 -1.38 -16.21
N THR A 20 1.91 -1.51 -16.99
CA THR A 20 0.87 -0.52 -17.11
C THR A 20 -0.17 -0.73 -16.01
N LEU A 21 -0.91 0.32 -15.66
CA LEU A 21 -1.90 0.21 -14.60
C LEU A 21 -2.94 -0.90 -14.89
N GLY A 22 -3.47 -0.94 -16.10
CA GLY A 22 -4.46 -1.94 -16.46
C GLY A 22 -3.91 -3.36 -16.39
N ALA A 23 -2.69 -3.58 -16.88
CA ALA A 23 -2.06 -4.89 -16.86
C ALA A 23 -1.76 -5.35 -15.43
N ILE A 24 -1.29 -4.42 -14.58
CA ILE A 24 -1.00 -4.72 -13.18
C ILE A 24 -2.29 -5.11 -12.44
N LEU A 25 -3.35 -4.33 -12.60
CA LEU A 25 -4.61 -4.62 -11.93
C LEU A 25 -5.21 -5.93 -12.40
N TYR A 26 -5.12 -6.24 -13.71
CA TYR A 26 -5.61 -7.50 -14.24
C TYR A 26 -4.85 -8.69 -13.65
N THR A 27 -3.52 -8.62 -13.64
CA THR A 27 -2.69 -9.70 -13.09
C THR A 27 -2.93 -9.87 -11.60
N PHE A 28 -3.01 -8.76 -10.86
CA PHE A 28 -3.31 -8.82 -9.42
C PHE A 28 -4.67 -9.46 -9.17
N GLN A 29 -5.69 -9.10 -9.95
CA GLN A 29 -7.01 -9.70 -9.82
C GLN A 29 -6.96 -11.22 -9.98
N LYS A 30 -6.21 -11.70 -10.96
CA LYS A 30 -6.06 -13.15 -11.19
C LYS A 30 -5.35 -13.83 -10.02
N ARG A 31 -4.29 -13.21 -9.50
CA ARG A 31 -3.57 -13.76 -8.36
C ARG A 31 -4.43 -13.79 -7.10
N TYR A 32 -5.21 -12.73 -6.88
CA TYR A 32 -6.10 -12.66 -5.72
C TYR A 32 -7.23 -13.70 -5.82
N GLU A 33 -7.82 -13.85 -6.98
CA GLU A 33 -8.84 -14.87 -7.22
C GLU A 33 -8.29 -16.28 -6.96
N SER A 34 -7.08 -16.56 -7.45
CA SER A 34 -6.42 -17.84 -7.22
C SER A 34 -6.17 -18.08 -5.71
N TYR A 35 -5.75 -17.06 -4.99
CA TYR A 35 -5.60 -17.15 -3.53
C TYR A 35 -6.92 -17.47 -2.84
N MET A 36 -8.00 -16.79 -3.24
CA MET A 36 -9.30 -16.95 -2.60
C MET A 36 -9.95 -18.30 -2.90
N THR A 37 -9.71 -18.87 -4.08
CA THR A 37 -10.38 -20.11 -4.49
C THR A 37 -9.54 -21.37 -4.24
N ALA A 38 -8.22 -21.29 -4.48
CA ALA A 38 -7.34 -22.44 -4.38
C ALA A 38 -6.36 -22.39 -3.21
N GLY A 39 -6.32 -21.29 -2.49
CA GLY A 39 -5.35 -21.07 -1.44
C GLY A 39 -3.99 -20.67 -2.00
N GLY A 40 -2.93 -20.97 -1.26
CA GLY A 40 -1.57 -20.63 -1.67
C GLY A 40 -1.09 -19.35 -1.02
N MET A 41 -0.10 -18.69 -1.65
CA MET A 41 0.51 -17.50 -1.09
C MET A 41 -0.36 -16.26 -1.36
N PHE A 42 -0.59 -15.46 -0.32
CA PHE A 42 -1.28 -14.18 -0.45
C PHE A 42 -0.46 -13.25 -1.36
N PRO A 43 -1.10 -12.52 -2.29
CA PRO A 43 -0.37 -11.59 -3.17
C PRO A 43 0.06 -10.35 -2.40
N HIS A 44 1.32 -10.35 -1.93
CA HIS A 44 1.85 -9.26 -1.11
C HIS A 44 2.03 -7.94 -1.86
N GLU A 45 2.02 -7.98 -3.19
CA GLU A 45 2.02 -6.78 -4.01
C GLU A 45 0.81 -5.88 -3.76
N MET A 46 -0.22 -6.41 -3.08
CA MET A 46 -1.34 -5.57 -2.65
C MET A 46 -0.88 -4.40 -1.79
N GLY A 47 0.12 -4.63 -0.92
CA GLY A 47 0.66 -3.55 -0.10
C GLY A 47 1.22 -2.42 -0.94
N LEU A 48 1.95 -2.74 -2.02
CA LEU A 48 2.50 -1.73 -2.91
C LEU A 48 1.40 -0.99 -3.67
N LEU A 49 0.35 -1.68 -4.08
CA LEU A 49 -0.78 -1.06 -4.75
C LEU A 49 -1.56 -0.13 -3.83
N LEU A 50 -1.54 -0.41 -2.52
CA LEU A 50 -2.13 0.44 -1.50
C LEU A 50 -1.20 1.57 -1.04
N GLY A 51 0.00 1.66 -1.59
CA GLY A 51 0.94 2.71 -1.26
C GLY A 51 1.90 2.40 -0.12
N TYR A 52 1.99 1.15 0.34
CA TYR A 52 2.95 0.79 1.37
C TYR A 52 4.38 0.85 0.82
N PRO A 53 5.37 1.26 1.65
CA PRO A 53 6.75 1.32 1.19
C PRO A 53 7.28 -0.06 0.79
N LEU A 54 8.04 -0.08 -0.31
CA LEU A 54 8.61 -1.33 -0.83
C LEU A 54 9.47 -2.05 0.20
N ASP A 55 10.30 -1.33 0.94
CA ASP A 55 11.20 -1.91 1.94
C ASP A 55 10.42 -2.62 3.07
N ASP A 56 9.26 -2.10 3.46
CA ASP A 56 8.43 -2.74 4.46
C ASP A 56 7.67 -3.94 3.90
N VAL A 57 7.23 -3.88 2.64
CA VAL A 57 6.59 -5.02 1.99
C VAL A 57 7.59 -6.18 1.83
N THR A 58 8.81 -5.89 1.37
CA THR A 58 9.83 -6.95 1.24
C THR A 58 10.24 -7.49 2.58
N GLY A 59 10.37 -6.64 3.61
CA GLY A 59 10.68 -7.09 4.96
C GLY A 59 9.60 -8.01 5.52
N PHE A 60 8.34 -7.68 5.29
CA PHE A 60 7.23 -8.54 5.72
C PHE A 60 7.30 -9.92 5.07
N ILE A 61 7.59 -9.96 3.76
CA ILE A 61 7.69 -11.23 3.04
C ILE A 61 8.86 -12.05 3.58
N GLU A 62 10.04 -11.44 3.72
CA GLU A 62 11.25 -12.13 4.18
C GLU A 62 11.10 -12.64 5.60
N GLN A 63 10.49 -11.87 6.48
CA GLN A 63 10.35 -12.21 7.90
C GLN A 63 9.01 -12.88 8.22
N LYS A 64 8.18 -13.13 7.20
CA LYS A 64 6.87 -13.75 7.35
C LYS A 64 5.98 -13.02 8.36
N GLY A 65 6.06 -11.70 8.36
CA GLY A 65 5.30 -10.84 9.26
C GLY A 65 5.84 -10.77 10.68
N LYS A 66 7.01 -11.38 10.95
CA LYS A 66 7.64 -11.39 12.28
C LYS A 66 8.84 -10.44 12.31
N ASN A 67 9.36 -10.20 13.50
CA ASN A 67 10.59 -9.40 13.70
C ASN A 67 10.48 -7.95 13.17
N TYR A 68 9.28 -7.39 13.17
CA TYR A 68 9.08 -6.00 12.75
C TYR A 68 9.58 -5.04 13.84
N LEU A 69 9.97 -3.84 13.42
CA LEU A 69 10.41 -2.79 14.33
C LEU A 69 9.24 -2.07 15.01
N TYR A 70 8.13 -1.92 14.28
CA TYR A 70 6.97 -1.19 14.77
C TYR A 70 5.74 -1.64 13.96
N ALA A 71 4.60 -1.70 14.60
CA ALA A 71 3.34 -2.04 13.93
C ALA A 71 2.39 -0.85 14.03
N GLY A 72 2.17 -0.17 12.90
CA GLY A 72 1.19 0.91 12.78
C GLY A 72 0.16 0.53 11.72
N TYR A 73 -0.04 1.39 10.71
CA TYR A 73 -0.90 1.05 9.59
C TYR A 73 -0.39 -0.17 8.80
N TRP A 74 0.91 -0.38 8.85
CA TRP A 74 1.56 -1.59 8.35
C TRP A 74 2.73 -1.92 9.27
N LYS A 75 3.31 -3.12 9.09
CA LYS A 75 4.49 -3.52 9.87
C LYS A 75 5.74 -2.90 9.26
N VAL A 76 6.51 -2.19 10.07
CA VAL A 76 7.67 -1.42 9.65
C VAL A 76 8.93 -2.23 9.90
N TYR A 77 9.79 -2.34 8.88
CA TYR A 77 11.04 -3.08 8.95
C TYR A 77 12.27 -2.21 8.78
N THR A 78 12.12 -1.01 8.22
CA THR A 78 13.23 -0.07 8.03
C THR A 78 12.74 1.36 8.25
N ASN A 79 13.68 2.27 8.57
CA ASN A 79 13.40 3.70 8.70
C ASN A 79 12.21 3.98 9.63
N MET A 80 12.25 3.38 10.82
CA MET A 80 11.13 3.44 11.75
C MET A 80 10.72 4.88 12.09
N GLY A 81 11.70 5.78 12.28
CA GLY A 81 11.39 7.17 12.61
C GLY A 81 10.56 7.86 11.53
N GLU A 82 10.93 7.69 10.27
CA GLU A 82 10.18 8.25 9.15
C GLU A 82 8.77 7.69 9.07
N LYS A 83 8.63 6.37 9.27
CA LYS A 83 7.34 5.70 9.19
C LYS A 83 6.42 6.13 10.33
N ILE A 84 6.96 6.31 11.54
CA ILE A 84 6.17 6.82 12.67
C ILE A 84 5.68 8.24 12.38
N CYS A 85 6.54 9.10 11.83
CA CYS A 85 6.10 10.44 11.42
C CYS A 85 5.00 10.38 10.36
N LEU A 86 5.12 9.47 9.41
CA LEU A 86 4.11 9.28 8.37
C LEU A 86 2.79 8.81 8.96
N PHE A 87 2.83 7.88 9.92
CA PHE A 87 1.63 7.42 10.60
C PHE A 87 0.96 8.54 11.38
N GLN A 88 1.75 9.40 12.03
CA GLN A 88 1.21 10.57 12.74
C GLN A 88 0.53 11.53 11.76
N ALA A 89 1.12 11.73 10.58
CA ALA A 89 0.52 12.58 9.55
C ALA A 89 -0.81 11.98 9.05
N PHE A 90 -0.88 10.65 8.87
CA PHE A 90 -2.11 9.97 8.49
C PHE A 90 -3.18 10.12 9.57
N GLU A 91 -2.82 9.99 10.84
CA GLU A 91 -3.78 10.18 11.93
C GLU A 91 -4.31 11.61 11.98
N ALA A 92 -3.44 12.60 11.78
CA ALA A 92 -3.86 14.00 11.76
C ALA A 92 -4.80 14.28 10.58
N ALA A 93 -4.49 13.73 9.40
CA ALA A 93 -5.33 13.89 8.22
C ALA A 93 -6.70 13.21 8.41
N LYS A 94 -6.71 12.03 9.00
CA LYS A 94 -7.94 11.30 9.31
C LYS A 94 -8.81 12.10 10.28
N GLU A 95 -8.21 12.64 11.33
CA GLU A 95 -8.94 13.44 12.31
C GLU A 95 -9.53 14.69 11.69
N ALA A 96 -8.74 15.38 10.84
CA ALA A 96 -9.21 16.57 10.14
C ALA A 96 -10.39 16.23 9.21
N LEU A 97 -10.33 15.08 8.54
CA LEU A 97 -11.42 14.62 7.66
C LEU A 97 -12.68 14.34 8.47
N ILE A 98 -12.55 13.65 9.60
CA ILE A 98 -13.69 13.32 10.46
C ILE A 98 -14.35 14.62 10.95
N GLN A 99 -13.56 15.60 11.40
CA GLN A 99 -14.10 16.86 11.87
C GLN A 99 -14.77 17.66 10.75
N ALA A 100 -14.18 17.66 9.55
CA ALA A 100 -14.77 18.33 8.40
C ALA A 100 -16.13 17.75 8.04
N VAL A 101 -16.23 16.42 8.00
CA VAL A 101 -17.50 15.74 7.73
C VAL A 101 -18.54 16.04 8.82
N ALA A 102 -18.11 16.07 10.08
CA ALA A 102 -19.00 16.41 11.21
C ALA A 102 -19.53 17.84 11.12
N ARG A 103 -18.80 18.77 10.46
CA ARG A 103 -19.25 20.14 10.23
C ARG A 103 -20.15 20.27 9.00
N GLY A 104 -20.43 19.18 8.30
CA GLY A 104 -21.30 19.19 7.14
C GLY A 104 -20.58 19.43 5.81
N ILE A 105 -19.25 19.40 5.79
CA ILE A 105 -18.49 19.52 4.54
C ILE A 105 -18.63 18.20 3.78
N ARG A 106 -18.94 18.28 2.50
CA ARG A 106 -19.13 17.10 1.67
C ARG A 106 -17.77 16.53 1.24
N ILE A 107 -17.70 15.20 1.13
CA ILE A 107 -16.47 14.54 0.73
C ILE A 107 -15.98 15.00 -0.64
N GLU A 108 -16.90 15.26 -1.56
CA GLU A 108 -16.57 15.78 -2.90
C GLU A 108 -15.83 17.10 -2.84
N GLU A 109 -16.21 17.96 -1.91
CA GLU A 109 -15.53 19.24 -1.73
C GLU A 109 -14.10 19.08 -1.22
N LEU A 110 -13.89 18.12 -0.32
CA LEU A 110 -12.56 17.81 0.20
C LEU A 110 -11.65 17.24 -0.89
N VAL A 111 -12.19 16.34 -1.73
CA VAL A 111 -11.43 15.75 -2.83
C VAL A 111 -11.01 16.81 -3.84
N ARG A 112 -11.89 17.76 -4.16
CA ARG A 112 -11.56 18.88 -5.05
C ARG A 112 -10.43 19.74 -4.48
N GLY A 113 -10.44 19.99 -3.19
CA GLY A 113 -9.38 20.72 -2.53
C GLY A 113 -8.04 20.01 -2.60
N CYS A 114 -8.02 18.68 -2.55
CA CYS A 114 -6.80 17.90 -2.64
C CYS A 114 -6.25 17.83 -4.06
N VAL A 115 -7.09 17.93 -5.08
CA VAL A 115 -6.69 17.83 -6.49
C VAL A 115 -6.24 19.17 -7.05
N ALA A 116 -6.70 20.25 -6.47
CA ALA A 116 -6.30 21.59 -6.86
C ALA A 116 -4.89 21.91 -6.39
#